data_0267b3e59649a8c2b707d6bac8a41359
#
_entry.id   0267b3e59649a8c2b707d6bac8a41359
#
_cell.length_a   1.000
_cell.length_b   1.000
_cell.length_c   1.000
_cell.angle_alpha   90.00
_cell.angle_beta   90.00
_cell.angle_gamma   90.00
#
_symmetry.space_group_name_H-M   'P 1'
#
loop_
_entity.id
_entity.type
_entity.pdbx_description
1 polymer ?
#
loop_
_entity_poly.entity_id
_entity_poly.type
_entity_poly.pdbx_seq_one_letter_code
_entity_poly.pdbx_strand_id
1 'polypeptide(L)' 'MMLVDNKFDFGQIVYLKTDKEQLPRMVVRFTISKESILYILAQGTGETTHYDIEISEEINVVLKTTE' A
#
# COMPACT_ATOMS: atom_id res chain seq x y z
N MET A 1 -25.27 -4.70 8.97
CA MET A 1 -24.51 -3.68 8.26
C MET A 1 -23.03 -3.90 8.46
N MET A 2 -22.27 -3.78 7.41
CA MET A 2 -20.85 -3.99 7.48
C MET A 2 -20.13 -2.65 7.43
N LEU A 3 -19.26 -2.41 8.39
CA LEU A 3 -18.42 -1.23 8.39
C LEU A 3 -17.11 -1.58 7.72
N VAL A 4 -16.74 -0.78 6.75
CA VAL A 4 -15.45 -0.93 6.10
C VAL A 4 -14.57 0.21 6.59
N ASP A 5 -13.50 -0.17 7.28
CA ASP A 5 -12.58 0.80 7.83
C ASP A 5 -11.29 0.70 7.03
N ASN A 6 -11.21 1.46 5.94
CA ASN A 6 -10.00 1.39 5.13
C ASN A 6 -8.93 2.28 5.73
N LYS A 7 -7.74 1.73 5.83
CA LYS A 7 -6.60 2.42 6.41
C LYS A 7 -6.00 3.44 5.47
N PHE A 8 -6.21 3.26 4.17
CA PHE A 8 -5.59 4.12 3.15
C PHE A 8 -6.65 4.56 2.17
N ASP A 9 -6.55 5.79 1.72
CA ASP A 9 -7.53 6.38 0.80
C ASP A 9 -7.00 6.40 -0.63
N PHE A 10 -7.92 6.59 -1.57
CA PHE A 10 -7.55 6.76 -2.97
C PHE A 10 -6.64 7.96 -3.11
N GLY A 11 -5.59 7.80 -3.91
CA GLY A 11 -4.65 8.86 -4.18
C GLY A 11 -3.59 9.05 -3.12
N GLN A 12 -3.67 8.31 -2.03
CA GLN A 12 -2.67 8.40 -0.98
C GLN A 12 -1.37 7.76 -1.42
N ILE A 13 -0.26 8.39 -1.06
CA ILE A 13 1.06 7.82 -1.35
C ILE A 13 1.47 6.94 -0.18
N VAL A 14 1.87 5.73 -0.49
CA VAL A 14 2.25 4.73 0.50
C VAL A 14 3.51 4.00 0.05
N TYR A 15 4.03 3.17 0.93
CA TYR A 15 5.25 2.41 0.69
C TYR A 15 5.03 0.96 1.10
N LEU A 16 5.77 0.04 0.49
CA LEU A 16 5.72 -1.36 0.88
C LEU A 16 6.77 -1.62 1.93
N LYS A 17 6.38 -2.30 3.00
CA LYS A 17 7.27 -2.57 4.12
C LYS A 17 8.46 -3.43 3.73
N THR A 18 8.31 -4.22 2.67
CA THR A 18 9.36 -5.12 2.23
C THR A 18 10.19 -4.57 1.07
N ASP A 19 9.86 -3.37 0.60
CA ASP A 19 10.56 -2.77 -0.53
C ASP A 19 11.81 -2.06 -0.05
N LYS A 20 12.97 -2.56 -0.41
CA LYS A 20 14.23 -1.96 0.03
C LYS A 20 14.42 -0.57 -0.52
N GLU A 21 13.85 -0.28 -1.68
CA GLU A 21 14.00 1.03 -2.30
C GLU A 21 12.98 2.03 -1.80
N GLN A 22 11.96 1.55 -1.11
CA GLN A 22 10.90 2.40 -0.56
C GLN A 22 10.36 3.36 -1.61
N LEU A 23 10.03 2.81 -2.77
CA LEU A 23 9.49 3.62 -3.86
C LEU A 23 8.07 4.06 -3.53
N PRO A 24 7.73 5.32 -3.81
CA PRO A 24 6.37 5.79 -3.54
C PRO A 24 5.38 5.13 -4.48
N ARG A 25 4.23 4.74 -3.95
CA ARG A 25 3.16 4.12 -4.71
C ARG A 25 1.86 4.80 -4.34
N MET A 26 0.92 4.83 -5.27
CA MET A 26 -0.35 5.50 -5.04
C MET A 26 -1.47 4.48 -4.97
N VAL A 27 -2.35 4.64 -4.01
CA VAL A 27 -3.52 3.79 -3.87
C VAL A 27 -4.53 4.19 -4.96
N VAL A 28 -4.82 3.27 -5.88
CA VAL A 28 -5.72 3.58 -7.00
C VAL A 28 -7.03 2.83 -6.93
N ARG A 29 -7.07 1.69 -6.23
CA ARG A 29 -8.31 0.92 -6.09
C ARG A 29 -8.27 0.10 -4.81
N PHE A 30 -9.45 -0.30 -4.35
CA PHE A 30 -9.61 -1.28 -3.29
C PHE A 30 -10.39 -2.47 -3.83
N THR A 31 -10.11 -3.65 -3.30
CA THR A 31 -10.96 -4.80 -3.49
C THR A 31 -11.34 -5.28 -2.10
N ILE A 32 -12.63 -5.29 -1.82
CA ILE A 32 -13.13 -5.69 -0.51
C ILE A 32 -13.62 -7.11 -0.60
N SER A 33 -13.04 -7.97 0.23
CA SER A 33 -13.48 -9.34 0.33
C SER A 33 -14.12 -9.56 1.70
N LYS A 34 -14.56 -10.77 1.92
CA LYS A 34 -15.27 -11.10 3.15
C LYS A 34 -14.39 -10.87 4.38
N GLU A 35 -13.10 -11.09 4.26
CA GLU A 35 -12.21 -11.08 5.41
C GLU A 35 -11.13 -10.02 5.35
N SER A 36 -11.00 -9.33 4.23
CA SER A 36 -9.88 -8.40 4.12
C SER A 36 -10.13 -7.38 3.03
N ILE A 37 -9.31 -6.35 3.03
CA ILE A 37 -9.30 -5.35 1.97
C ILE A 37 -7.95 -5.48 1.29
N LEU A 38 -7.99 -5.58 -0.03
CA LEU A 38 -6.80 -5.58 -0.85
C LEU A 38 -6.66 -4.22 -1.50
N TYR A 39 -5.48 -3.67 -1.45
CA TYR A 39 -5.21 -2.36 -2.03
C TYR A 39 -4.42 -2.54 -3.31
N ILE A 40 -4.85 -1.88 -4.36
CA ILE A 40 -4.14 -1.90 -5.62
C ILE A 40 -3.33 -0.61 -5.69
N LEU A 41 -2.03 -0.76 -5.80
CA LEU A 41 -1.09 0.35 -5.78
C LEU A 41 -0.47 0.52 -7.15
N ALA A 42 -0.36 1.76 -7.58
CA ALA A 42 0.26 2.09 -8.86
C ALA A 42 1.66 2.64 -8.62
N GLN A 43 2.58 2.22 -9.47
CA GLN A 43 3.94 2.74 -9.49
C GLN A 43 4.37 2.81 -10.94
N GLY A 44 4.52 4.02 -11.46
CA GLY A 44 4.77 4.18 -12.88
C GLY A 44 3.58 3.67 -13.66
N THR A 45 3.82 2.76 -14.60
CA THR A 45 2.75 2.19 -15.42
C THR A 45 2.26 0.84 -14.88
N GLY A 46 2.84 0.37 -13.78
CA GLY A 46 2.50 -0.93 -13.23
C GLY A 46 1.59 -0.82 -12.03
N GLU A 47 0.80 -1.86 -11.79
CA GLU A 47 -0.07 -1.94 -10.62
C GLU A 47 0.16 -3.26 -9.94
N THR A 48 0.14 -3.24 -8.60
CA THR A 48 0.27 -4.45 -7.80
C THR A 48 -0.76 -4.44 -6.69
N THR A 49 -1.10 -5.63 -6.19
CA THR A 49 -2.13 -5.81 -5.18
C THR A 49 -1.48 -6.25 -3.88
N HIS A 50 -1.89 -5.61 -2.78
CA HIS A 50 -1.27 -5.86 -1.49
C HIS A 50 -2.29 -5.83 -0.36
N TYR A 51 -2.01 -6.57 0.71
CA TYR A 51 -2.78 -6.47 1.94
C TYR A 51 -2.31 -5.25 2.72
N ASP A 52 -3.19 -4.77 3.61
CA ASP A 52 -2.88 -3.59 4.40
C ASP A 52 -1.64 -3.77 5.26
N ILE A 53 -1.38 -4.98 5.73
CA ILE A 53 -0.22 -5.22 6.59
C ILE A 53 1.10 -5.04 5.85
N GLU A 54 1.07 -5.05 4.50
CA GLU A 54 2.27 -4.87 3.70
C GLU A 54 2.57 -3.39 3.43
N ILE A 55 1.67 -2.50 3.79
CA ILE A 55 1.70 -1.12 3.35
C ILE A 55 1.98 -0.21 4.54
N SER A 56 2.80 0.82 4.32
CA SER A 56 3.10 1.82 5.32
C SER A 56 2.86 3.22 4.76
N GLU A 57 2.35 4.11 5.60
CA GLU A 57 2.16 5.50 5.22
C GLU A 57 3.46 6.27 5.21
N GLU A 58 4.48 5.74 5.88
CA GLU A 58 5.74 6.43 6.04
C GLU A 58 6.87 5.64 5.42
N ILE A 59 7.82 6.37 4.86
CA ILE A 59 8.99 5.75 4.28
C ILE A 59 9.84 5.14 5.40
N ASN A 60 10.37 3.96 5.15
CA ASN A 60 11.28 3.32 6.10
C ASN A 60 12.70 3.73 5.75
N VAL A 61 13.18 4.72 6.46
CA VAL A 61 14.49 5.29 6.16
C VAL A 61 15.61 4.28 6.38
N VAL A 62 15.46 3.46 7.43
CA VAL A 62 16.47 2.45 7.73
C VAL A 62 16.57 1.43 6.60
N LEU A 63 15.43 0.96 6.12
CA LEU A 63 15.42 -0.02 5.04
C LEU A 63 15.99 0.59 3.76
N LYS A 64 15.61 1.83 3.47
CA LYS A 64 16.04 2.48 2.24
C LYS A 64 17.55 2.70 2.21
N THR A 65 18.15 2.98 3.36
CA THR A 65 19.58 3.26 3.42
C THR A 65 20.43 2.02 3.59
N THR A 66 19.82 0.87 3.74
CA THR A 66 20.55 -0.39 3.87
C THR A 66 21.00 -0.85 2.50
N GLU A 67 22.28 -1.06 2.36
CA GLU A 67 22.85 -1.52 1.10
C GLU A 67 23.12 -3.00 1.15
#